data_f3f6446c1f31add847db3f92ef897041
#
_entry.id   f3f6446c1f31add847db3f92ef897041
#
_cell.length_a   1.000
_cell.length_b   1.000
_cell.length_c   1.000
_cell.angle_alpha   90.00
_cell.angle_beta   90.00
_cell.angle_gamma   90.00
#
_symmetry.space_group_name_H-M   'P 1'
#
loop_
_entity.id
_entity.type
_entity.pdbx_description
1 polymer ?
#
loop_
_entity_poly.entity_id
_entity_poly.type
_entity_poly.pdbx_seq_one_letter_code
_entity_poly.pdbx_strand_id
1 'polypeptide(L)'
;MRTDAAIGRFLEHGGLSDATRRAYGSDLRSFSRWLASRGLSLADVDARVLSDWVGDLGRGRQRLAPASISRRLAAVRACLRFSFGPAAVPDAALAPRRPRRLPDAPTAAEIEELLELIEGDSPLALRNRALLELLYSAGLRSAEAVALDLADVDFDRETVHVHGKGGKERLVPLGEEAAHRLARYLRDGRPALAQGAVDAVFLSARGRRLDTSTVRRLVRHPHRLRHAFATHLLEGGADLRVIQELLGHSSLSTTQVYSHVDARRLRRVYDRSHPRS
;
A
#
# COMPACT_ATOMS: atom_id res chain seq x y z
N MET A 1 7.12 -25.26 25.25
CA MET A 1 6.49 -25.24 23.90
C MET A 1 7.58 -24.93 22.85
N ARG A 2 7.72 -25.74 21.78
CA ARG A 2 8.75 -25.48 20.76
C ARG A 2 8.44 -24.15 20.06
N THR A 3 9.45 -23.28 19.93
CA THR A 3 9.33 -21.92 19.33
C THR A 3 8.65 -21.95 17.97
N ASP A 4 9.04 -22.87 17.07
CA ASP A 4 8.47 -22.96 15.72
C ASP A 4 6.98 -23.39 15.74
N ALA A 5 6.57 -24.23 16.66
CA ALA A 5 5.15 -24.61 16.81
C ALA A 5 4.28 -23.42 17.28
N ALA A 6 4.82 -22.56 18.15
CA ALA A 6 4.14 -21.34 18.58
C ALA A 6 4.00 -20.34 17.41
N ILE A 7 5.06 -20.16 16.66
CA ILE A 7 5.07 -19.29 15.46
C ILE A 7 4.07 -19.82 14.42
N GLY A 8 4.04 -21.13 14.17
CA GLY A 8 3.09 -21.75 13.24
C GLY A 8 1.65 -21.43 13.62
N ARG A 9 1.24 -21.70 14.86
CA ARG A 9 -0.10 -21.38 15.35
C ARG A 9 -0.47 -19.91 15.23
N PHE A 10 0.46 -19.00 15.55
CA PHE A 10 0.22 -17.57 15.39
C PHE A 10 -0.01 -17.19 13.93
N LEU A 11 0.77 -17.72 13.00
CA LEU A 11 0.63 -17.42 11.58
C LEU A 11 -0.68 -17.97 11.01
N GLU A 12 -1.19 -19.08 11.52
CA GLU A 12 -2.45 -19.70 11.09
C GLU A 12 -3.68 -19.03 11.71
N HIS A 13 -3.64 -18.73 12.99
CA HIS A 13 -4.82 -18.33 13.78
C HIS A 13 -4.78 -16.88 14.29
N GLY A 14 -3.74 -16.12 13.98
CA GLY A 14 -3.54 -14.75 14.48
C GLY A 14 -4.36 -13.66 13.78
N GLY A 15 -5.36 -14.00 12.96
CA GLY A 15 -6.21 -13.02 12.25
C GLY A 15 -5.44 -12.17 11.23
N LEU A 16 -4.36 -12.70 10.66
CA LEU A 16 -3.45 -11.97 9.77
C LEU A 16 -3.91 -12.05 8.31
N SER A 17 -3.81 -10.93 7.58
CA SER A 17 -3.92 -10.98 6.12
C SER A 17 -2.75 -11.76 5.51
N ASP A 18 -2.93 -12.34 4.31
CA ASP A 18 -1.88 -13.13 3.64
C ASP A 18 -0.57 -12.38 3.44
N ALA A 19 -0.62 -11.09 3.12
CA ALA A 19 0.57 -10.26 3.00
C ALA A 19 1.29 -10.09 4.35
N THR A 20 0.53 -9.88 5.44
CA THR A 20 1.08 -9.77 6.81
C THR A 20 1.64 -11.11 7.26
N ARG A 21 0.92 -12.21 6.99
CA ARG A 21 1.35 -13.58 7.30
C ARG A 21 2.68 -13.90 6.66
N ARG A 22 2.86 -13.60 5.36
CA ARG A 22 4.14 -13.80 4.64
C ARG A 22 5.26 -12.97 5.24
N ALA A 23 5.02 -11.70 5.51
CA ALA A 23 6.03 -10.79 6.08
C ALA A 23 6.43 -11.21 7.49
N TYR A 24 5.45 -11.45 8.37
CA TYR A 24 5.69 -11.89 9.74
C TYR A 24 6.33 -13.28 9.80
N GLY A 25 5.93 -14.20 8.91
CA GLY A 25 6.54 -15.51 8.80
C GLY A 25 8.05 -15.45 8.51
N SER A 26 8.47 -14.57 7.60
CA SER A 26 9.89 -14.33 7.33
C SER A 26 10.62 -13.75 8.56
N ASP A 27 10.02 -12.75 9.21
CA ASP A 27 10.60 -12.08 10.36
C ASP A 27 10.73 -13.00 11.57
N LEU A 28 9.68 -13.77 11.86
CA LEU A 28 9.65 -14.71 12.99
C LEU A 28 10.59 -15.90 12.79
N ARG A 29 10.72 -16.41 11.56
CA ARG A 29 11.75 -17.44 11.28
C ARG A 29 13.17 -16.92 11.50
N SER A 30 13.43 -15.64 11.17
CA SER A 30 14.72 -15.01 11.46
C SER A 30 14.96 -14.90 12.96
N PHE A 31 13.92 -14.56 13.74
CA PHE A 31 14.00 -14.47 15.19
C PHE A 31 14.17 -15.84 15.85
N SER A 32 13.43 -16.86 15.40
CA SER A 32 13.56 -18.24 15.90
C SER A 32 14.98 -18.76 15.73
N ARG A 33 15.61 -18.55 14.57
CA ARG A 33 17.01 -18.95 14.35
C ARG A 33 17.98 -18.20 15.25
N TRP A 34 17.74 -16.91 15.51
CA TRP A 34 18.56 -16.11 16.41
C TRP A 34 18.43 -16.59 17.87
N LEU A 35 17.22 -16.93 18.34
CA LEU A 35 16.99 -17.53 19.66
C LEU A 35 17.73 -18.87 19.76
N ALA A 36 17.54 -19.75 18.78
CA ALA A 36 18.15 -21.08 18.78
C ALA A 36 19.68 -21.00 18.83
N SER A 37 20.32 -20.06 18.15
CA SER A 37 21.78 -19.85 18.20
C SER A 37 22.31 -19.45 19.59
N ARG A 38 21.41 -19.07 20.51
CA ARG A 38 21.71 -18.70 21.90
C ARG A 38 21.17 -19.70 22.94
N GLY A 39 20.61 -20.84 22.49
CA GLY A 39 19.97 -21.81 23.36
C GLY A 39 18.67 -21.32 23.99
N LEU A 40 18.06 -20.25 23.45
CA LEU A 40 16.84 -19.64 23.96
C LEU A 40 15.59 -20.13 23.19
N SER A 41 14.46 -20.07 23.85
CA SER A 41 13.12 -20.32 23.29
C SER A 41 12.26 -19.05 23.31
N LEU A 42 11.08 -19.11 22.70
CA LEU A 42 10.14 -17.98 22.72
C LEU A 42 9.65 -17.64 24.14
N ALA A 43 9.68 -18.60 25.06
CA ALA A 43 9.27 -18.39 26.46
C ALA A 43 10.32 -17.61 27.28
N ASP A 44 11.57 -17.58 26.82
CA ASP A 44 12.68 -16.90 27.51
C ASP A 44 12.81 -15.44 27.08
N VAL A 45 11.88 -14.96 26.25
CA VAL A 45 11.97 -13.62 25.67
C VAL A 45 11.51 -12.56 26.66
N ASP A 46 12.45 -11.83 27.20
CA ASP A 46 12.28 -10.65 28.04
C ASP A 46 12.71 -9.35 27.30
N ALA A 47 12.75 -8.24 28.03
CA ALA A 47 13.18 -6.94 27.52
C ALA A 47 14.65 -6.94 27.08
N ARG A 48 15.51 -7.68 27.80
CA ARG A 48 16.94 -7.80 27.52
C ARG A 48 17.19 -8.59 26.24
N VAL A 49 16.53 -9.74 26.11
CA VAL A 49 16.63 -10.59 24.90
C VAL A 49 16.16 -9.82 23.65
N LEU A 50 15.07 -9.06 23.75
CA LEU A 50 14.62 -8.19 22.64
C LEU A 50 15.62 -7.06 22.35
N SER A 51 16.22 -6.45 23.37
CA SER A 51 17.23 -5.39 23.22
C SER A 51 18.47 -5.92 22.50
N ASP A 52 18.97 -7.08 22.89
CA ASP A 52 20.12 -7.73 22.29
C ASP A 52 19.86 -8.06 20.81
N TRP A 53 18.66 -8.61 20.51
CA TRP A 53 18.27 -8.89 19.15
C TRP A 53 18.19 -7.64 18.28
N VAL A 54 17.56 -6.58 18.79
CA VAL A 54 17.46 -5.29 18.08
C VAL A 54 18.86 -4.69 17.85
N GLY A 55 19.74 -4.81 18.85
CA GLY A 55 21.15 -4.41 18.74
C GLY A 55 21.88 -5.14 17.62
N ASP A 56 21.70 -6.47 17.52
CA ASP A 56 22.29 -7.29 16.47
C ASP A 56 21.76 -6.96 15.07
N LEU A 57 20.45 -6.69 14.95
CA LEU A 57 19.85 -6.25 13.69
C LEU A 57 20.39 -4.90 13.21
N GLY A 58 20.80 -4.03 14.14
CA GLY A 58 21.33 -2.70 13.84
C GLY A 58 22.84 -2.66 13.58
N ARG A 59 23.61 -3.67 14.03
CA ARG A 59 25.08 -3.68 14.01
C ARG A 59 25.70 -4.66 13.03
N GLY A 60 25.00 -5.68 12.58
CA GLY A 60 25.51 -6.73 11.71
C GLY A 60 25.98 -6.26 10.33
N ARG A 61 26.71 -7.13 9.59
CA ARG A 61 27.12 -6.89 8.19
C ARG A 61 25.96 -6.48 7.27
N GLN A 62 24.73 -6.91 7.58
CA GLN A 62 23.49 -6.52 6.92
C GLN A 62 22.67 -5.60 7.82
N ARG A 63 23.23 -4.45 8.18
CA ARG A 63 22.55 -3.43 8.97
C ARG A 63 21.15 -3.12 8.39
N LEU A 64 20.12 -3.43 9.16
CA LEU A 64 18.76 -3.19 8.74
C LEU A 64 18.35 -1.72 8.95
N ALA A 65 17.53 -1.21 8.03
CA ALA A 65 16.93 0.10 8.20
C ALA A 65 16.00 0.12 9.45
N PRO A 66 15.91 1.26 10.17
CA PRO A 66 15.06 1.41 11.38
C PRO A 66 13.61 0.95 11.18
N ALA A 67 13.04 1.19 9.99
CA ALA A 67 11.70 0.72 9.63
C ALA A 67 11.58 -0.80 9.61
N SER A 68 12.61 -1.50 9.12
CA SER A 68 12.65 -2.97 9.08
C SER A 68 12.77 -3.56 10.48
N ILE A 69 13.59 -2.95 11.33
CA ILE A 69 13.73 -3.33 12.74
C ILE A 69 12.39 -3.17 13.47
N SER A 70 11.74 -2.01 13.32
CA SER A 70 10.43 -1.75 13.94
C SER A 70 9.37 -2.76 13.49
N ARG A 71 9.32 -3.12 12.20
CA ARG A 71 8.38 -4.13 11.69
C ARG A 71 8.66 -5.51 12.28
N ARG A 72 9.93 -5.93 12.32
CA ARG A 72 10.33 -7.22 12.91
C ARG A 72 9.98 -7.29 14.40
N LEU A 73 10.24 -6.22 15.13
CA LEU A 73 9.88 -6.12 16.54
C LEU A 73 8.36 -6.20 16.74
N ALA A 74 7.56 -5.56 15.88
CA ALA A 74 6.10 -5.65 15.91
C ALA A 74 5.62 -7.08 15.66
N ALA A 75 6.23 -7.84 14.74
CA ALA A 75 5.90 -9.24 14.48
C ALA A 75 6.18 -10.12 15.72
N VAL A 76 7.33 -9.95 16.37
CA VAL A 76 7.69 -10.70 17.58
C VAL A 76 6.73 -10.38 18.72
N ARG A 77 6.44 -9.10 18.96
CA ARG A 77 5.49 -8.69 20.02
C ARG A 77 4.07 -9.23 19.76
N ALA A 78 3.61 -9.25 18.52
CA ALA A 78 2.32 -9.83 18.16
C ALA A 78 2.30 -11.34 18.43
N CYS A 79 3.36 -12.05 18.10
CA CYS A 79 3.51 -13.48 18.37
C CYS A 79 3.55 -13.80 19.88
N LEU A 80 4.29 -13.01 20.66
CA LEU A 80 4.36 -13.16 22.13
C LEU A 80 2.98 -12.92 22.76
N ARG A 81 2.28 -11.85 22.35
CA ARG A 81 0.94 -11.54 22.84
C ARG A 81 -0.06 -12.67 22.54
N PHE A 82 0.00 -13.22 21.35
CA PHE A 82 -0.84 -14.35 20.95
C PHE A 82 -0.53 -15.62 21.74
N SER A 83 0.76 -15.92 21.96
CA SER A 83 1.21 -17.18 22.55
C SER A 83 1.11 -17.20 24.07
N PHE A 84 1.31 -16.07 24.76
CA PHE A 84 1.47 -15.98 26.20
C PHE A 84 0.61 -14.90 26.87
N GLY A 85 -0.18 -14.17 26.09
CA GLY A 85 -1.01 -13.06 26.57
C GLY A 85 -0.31 -11.69 26.56
N PRO A 86 -1.05 -10.61 26.82
CA PRO A 86 -0.54 -9.24 26.75
C PRO A 86 0.55 -8.94 27.79
N ALA A 87 0.50 -9.55 28.97
CA ALA A 87 1.48 -9.36 30.04
C ALA A 87 2.88 -9.91 29.69
N ALA A 88 2.97 -10.87 28.77
CA ALA A 88 4.25 -11.44 28.32
C ALA A 88 4.98 -10.57 27.29
N VAL A 89 4.40 -9.45 26.86
CA VAL A 89 5.05 -8.54 25.91
C VAL A 89 5.92 -7.55 26.68
N PRO A 90 7.25 -7.59 26.55
CA PRO A 90 8.11 -6.67 27.28
C PRO A 90 7.81 -5.20 26.93
N ASP A 91 7.60 -4.38 27.96
CA ASP A 91 7.37 -2.95 27.81
C ASP A 91 8.70 -2.22 27.71
N ALA A 92 9.29 -2.24 26.53
CA ALA A 92 10.54 -1.56 26.25
C ALA A 92 10.43 -0.74 24.97
N ALA A 93 10.82 0.52 25.05
CA ALA A 93 10.90 1.43 23.90
C ALA A 93 12.09 1.09 22.99
N LEU A 94 12.15 -0.17 22.51
CA LEU A 94 13.28 -0.73 21.76
C LEU A 94 13.27 -0.35 20.27
N ALA A 95 12.20 0.28 19.79
CA ALA A 95 12.12 0.68 18.40
C ALA A 95 13.05 1.88 18.16
N PRO A 96 13.96 1.84 17.17
CA PRO A 96 14.78 2.99 16.82
C PRO A 96 13.89 4.19 16.53
N ARG A 97 14.21 5.35 17.12
CA ARG A 97 13.52 6.61 16.79
C ARG A 97 13.70 6.90 15.32
N ARG A 98 12.61 6.95 14.58
CA ARG A 98 12.63 7.43 13.20
C ARG A 98 12.80 8.95 13.22
N PRO A 99 13.78 9.53 12.51
CA PRO A 99 13.69 10.94 12.23
C PRO A 99 12.37 11.18 11.50
N ARG A 100 11.52 12.06 12.03
CA ARG A 100 10.31 12.55 11.35
C ARG A 100 10.75 13.50 10.22
N ARG A 101 11.34 12.97 9.17
CA ARG A 101 11.33 13.68 7.89
C ARG A 101 9.97 13.39 7.28
N LEU A 102 9.16 14.43 7.12
CA LEU A 102 8.07 14.40 6.16
C LEU A 102 8.73 14.07 4.81
N PRO A 103 8.36 12.98 4.15
CA PRO A 103 8.90 12.73 2.81
C PRO A 103 8.44 13.92 1.95
N ASP A 104 9.36 14.57 1.23
CA ASP A 104 8.98 15.56 0.23
C ASP A 104 8.05 14.87 -0.77
N ALA A 105 6.83 15.38 -0.85
CA ALA A 105 5.90 14.96 -1.89
C ALA A 105 6.47 15.46 -3.23
N PRO A 106 6.46 14.65 -4.29
CA PRO A 106 6.80 15.14 -5.62
C PRO A 106 5.87 16.29 -5.99
N THR A 107 6.41 17.32 -6.59
CA THR A 107 5.65 18.43 -7.17
C THR A 107 4.84 17.96 -8.40
N ALA A 108 3.85 18.73 -8.82
CA ALA A 108 3.09 18.43 -10.04
C ALA A 108 4.02 18.36 -11.27
N ALA A 109 5.03 19.23 -11.34
CA ALA A 109 6.02 19.23 -12.42
C ALA A 109 6.88 17.95 -12.43
N GLU A 110 7.36 17.48 -11.27
CA GLU A 110 8.12 16.23 -11.17
C GLU A 110 7.27 15.00 -11.56
N ILE A 111 5.96 15.05 -11.33
CA ILE A 111 5.04 13.98 -11.76
C ILE A 111 4.83 14.04 -13.28
N GLU A 112 4.69 15.23 -13.84
CA GLU A 112 4.61 15.42 -15.29
C GLU A 112 5.85 14.85 -15.97
N GLU A 113 7.03 15.25 -15.54
CA GLU A 113 8.31 14.71 -16.01
C GLU A 113 8.37 13.18 -15.91
N LEU A 114 7.92 12.59 -14.79
CA LEU A 114 7.86 11.14 -14.63
C LEU A 114 6.94 10.45 -15.66
N LEU A 115 5.83 11.09 -16.04
CA LEU A 115 4.91 10.58 -17.05
C LEU A 115 5.48 10.72 -18.46
N GLU A 116 6.19 11.81 -18.75
CA GLU A 116 6.86 12.07 -20.04
C GLU A 116 8.02 11.10 -20.30
N LEU A 117 8.70 10.63 -19.26
CA LEU A 117 9.75 9.59 -19.38
C LEU A 117 9.23 8.25 -19.96
N ILE A 118 7.91 8.07 -20.03
CA ILE A 118 7.33 6.89 -20.66
C ILE A 118 7.12 7.17 -22.14
N GLU A 119 8.13 6.88 -22.95
CA GLU A 119 8.13 7.17 -24.39
C GLU A 119 7.29 6.16 -25.20
N GLY A 120 6.83 6.63 -26.37
CA GLY A 120 6.18 5.84 -27.41
C GLY A 120 4.75 5.39 -27.06
N ASP A 121 4.10 4.71 -28.01
CA ASP A 121 2.69 4.29 -27.94
C ASP A 121 2.52 2.76 -27.93
N SER A 122 3.55 2.05 -27.49
CA SER A 122 3.42 0.60 -27.30
C SER A 122 2.32 0.30 -26.29
N PRO A 123 1.66 -0.86 -26.39
CA PRO A 123 0.62 -1.27 -25.42
C PRO A 123 1.06 -1.18 -23.97
N LEU A 124 2.34 -1.47 -23.69
CA LEU A 124 2.91 -1.35 -22.35
C LEU A 124 3.16 0.10 -21.94
N ALA A 125 3.54 0.98 -22.86
CA ALA A 125 3.71 2.42 -22.61
C ALA A 125 2.36 3.06 -22.28
N LEU A 126 1.32 2.80 -23.08
CA LEU A 126 -0.04 3.26 -22.83
C LEU A 126 -0.55 2.80 -21.46
N ARG A 127 -0.37 1.50 -21.13
CA ARG A 127 -0.71 0.95 -19.82
C ARG A 127 0.01 1.69 -18.70
N ASN A 128 1.31 1.89 -18.84
CA ASN A 128 2.13 2.47 -17.79
C ASN A 128 1.73 3.92 -17.50
N ARG A 129 1.52 4.73 -18.55
CA ARG A 129 1.02 6.11 -18.37
C ARG A 129 -0.34 6.14 -17.70
N ALA A 130 -1.30 5.34 -18.18
CA ALA A 130 -2.63 5.27 -17.56
C ALA A 130 -2.57 4.83 -16.09
N LEU A 131 -1.72 3.84 -15.77
CA LEU A 131 -1.54 3.37 -14.40
C LEU A 131 -0.94 4.44 -13.49
N LEU A 132 0.13 5.13 -13.93
CA LEU A 132 0.78 6.18 -13.13
C LEU A 132 -0.14 7.37 -12.92
N GLU A 133 -0.83 7.79 -13.97
CA GLU A 133 -1.80 8.88 -13.91
C GLU A 133 -2.91 8.54 -12.90
N LEU A 134 -3.49 7.35 -12.98
CA LEU A 134 -4.54 6.94 -12.07
C LEU A 134 -4.05 6.80 -10.61
N LEU A 135 -2.83 6.31 -10.39
CA LEU A 135 -2.23 6.25 -9.06
C LEU A 135 -2.08 7.63 -8.42
N TYR A 136 -1.74 8.63 -9.22
CA TYR A 136 -1.59 10.00 -8.76
C TYR A 136 -2.93 10.71 -8.62
N SER A 137 -3.72 10.79 -9.69
CA SER A 137 -4.96 11.59 -9.72
C SER A 137 -6.06 11.04 -8.83
N ALA A 138 -6.14 9.72 -8.61
CA ALA A 138 -7.10 9.10 -7.70
C ALA A 138 -6.50 8.68 -6.35
N GLY A 139 -5.23 8.92 -6.12
CA GLY A 139 -4.55 8.60 -4.87
C GLY A 139 -4.61 7.12 -4.47
N LEU A 140 -4.64 6.20 -5.45
CA LEU A 140 -4.80 4.77 -5.19
C LEU A 140 -3.55 4.13 -4.57
N ARG A 141 -3.76 3.10 -3.75
CA ARG A 141 -2.67 2.18 -3.39
C ARG A 141 -2.35 1.28 -4.58
N SER A 142 -1.09 0.85 -4.72
CA SER A 142 -0.71 -0.08 -5.80
C SER A 142 -1.58 -1.35 -5.84
N ALA A 143 -1.96 -1.87 -4.67
CA ALA A 143 -2.81 -3.05 -4.59
C ALA A 143 -4.25 -2.78 -5.05
N GLU A 144 -4.76 -1.58 -4.79
CA GLU A 144 -6.08 -1.14 -5.25
C GLU A 144 -6.09 -0.98 -6.77
N ALA A 145 -5.09 -0.28 -7.33
CA ALA A 145 -5.01 -0.06 -8.78
C ALA A 145 -4.91 -1.37 -9.58
N VAL A 146 -4.09 -2.34 -9.14
CA VAL A 146 -3.99 -3.64 -9.84
C VAL A 146 -5.20 -4.55 -9.64
N ALA A 147 -6.01 -4.29 -8.61
CA ALA A 147 -7.23 -5.05 -8.34
C ALA A 147 -8.41 -4.59 -9.18
N LEU A 148 -8.38 -3.39 -9.77
CA LEU A 148 -9.49 -2.85 -10.55
C LEU A 148 -9.91 -3.76 -11.69
N ASP A 149 -11.21 -3.94 -11.82
CA ASP A 149 -11.88 -4.55 -12.95
C ASP A 149 -12.50 -3.50 -13.87
N LEU A 150 -12.81 -3.85 -15.11
CA LEU A 150 -13.42 -2.94 -16.07
C LEU A 150 -14.73 -2.33 -15.56
N ALA A 151 -15.51 -3.09 -14.81
CA ALA A 151 -16.76 -2.66 -14.20
C ALA A 151 -16.57 -1.62 -13.08
N ASP A 152 -15.34 -1.49 -12.55
CA ASP A 152 -15.05 -0.52 -11.48
C ASP A 152 -14.81 0.90 -12.03
N VAL A 153 -14.71 1.07 -13.35
CA VAL A 153 -14.46 2.36 -14.00
C VAL A 153 -15.72 2.84 -14.67
N ASP A 154 -16.24 3.95 -14.18
CA ASP A 154 -17.44 4.62 -14.75
C ASP A 154 -16.99 5.95 -15.38
N PHE A 155 -16.87 5.95 -16.72
CA PHE A 155 -16.49 7.13 -17.49
C PHE A 155 -17.61 8.17 -17.56
N ASP A 156 -18.88 7.75 -17.51
CA ASP A 156 -20.02 8.68 -17.58
C ASP A 156 -20.16 9.47 -16.28
N ARG A 157 -19.87 8.83 -15.15
CA ARG A 157 -19.87 9.47 -13.83
C ARG A 157 -18.50 9.99 -13.42
N GLU A 158 -17.48 9.72 -14.22
CA GLU A 158 -16.08 10.06 -13.96
C GLU A 158 -15.63 9.62 -12.56
N THR A 159 -15.88 8.35 -12.24
CA THR A 159 -15.54 7.76 -10.94
C THR A 159 -14.89 6.39 -11.10
N VAL A 160 -14.11 6.04 -10.10
CA VAL A 160 -13.54 4.69 -9.93
C VAL A 160 -14.02 4.11 -8.62
N HIS A 161 -14.59 2.91 -8.66
CA HIS A 161 -14.96 2.13 -7.50
C HIS A 161 -13.76 1.36 -6.97
N VAL A 162 -13.36 1.64 -5.74
CA VAL A 162 -12.12 1.11 -5.16
C VAL A 162 -12.43 0.18 -4.00
N HIS A 163 -12.01 -1.07 -4.14
CA HIS A 163 -12.12 -2.08 -3.10
C HIS A 163 -10.91 -2.04 -2.17
N GLY A 164 -11.14 -1.68 -0.92
CA GLY A 164 -10.10 -1.53 0.11
C GLY A 164 -9.94 -2.76 1.01
N LYS A 165 -9.00 -2.67 1.95
CA LYS A 165 -8.75 -3.74 2.92
C LYS A 165 -9.97 -3.95 3.85
N GLY A 166 -10.39 -5.20 4.02
CA GLY A 166 -11.48 -5.58 4.94
C GLY A 166 -12.87 -5.35 4.38
N GLY A 167 -13.06 -5.41 3.05
CA GLY A 167 -14.36 -5.24 2.39
C GLY A 167 -14.86 -3.80 2.39
N LYS A 168 -14.00 -2.82 2.70
CA LYS A 168 -14.36 -1.40 2.60
C LYS A 168 -14.24 -0.95 1.16
N GLU A 169 -15.24 -0.23 0.70
CA GLU A 169 -15.32 0.31 -0.66
C GLU A 169 -15.40 1.83 -0.60
N ARG A 170 -14.95 2.48 -1.66
CA ARG A 170 -15.09 3.92 -1.83
C ARG A 170 -15.13 4.29 -3.30
N LEU A 171 -15.86 5.35 -3.64
CA LEU A 171 -15.79 6.01 -4.93
C LEU A 171 -14.73 7.11 -4.86
N VAL A 172 -13.87 7.17 -5.87
CA VAL A 172 -12.91 8.26 -6.04
C VAL A 172 -13.15 8.92 -7.40
N PRO A 173 -13.01 10.26 -7.50
CA PRO A 173 -13.09 10.95 -8.78
C PRO A 173 -12.04 10.42 -9.75
N LEU A 174 -12.40 10.31 -11.02
CA LEU A 174 -11.52 10.10 -12.14
C LEU A 174 -11.30 11.46 -12.80
N GLY A 175 -10.11 12.06 -12.61
CA GLY A 175 -9.77 13.33 -13.21
C GLY A 175 -9.71 13.24 -14.75
N GLU A 176 -9.86 14.36 -15.43
CA GLU A 176 -9.94 14.41 -16.89
C GLU A 176 -8.74 13.75 -17.57
N GLU A 177 -7.54 14.08 -17.14
CA GLU A 177 -6.31 13.50 -17.71
C GLU A 177 -6.21 12.00 -17.46
N ALA A 178 -6.63 11.51 -16.27
CA ALA A 178 -6.67 10.10 -15.96
C ALA A 178 -7.71 9.35 -16.81
N ALA A 179 -8.89 9.96 -17.02
CA ALA A 179 -9.92 9.42 -17.88
C ALA A 179 -9.42 9.30 -19.33
N HIS A 180 -8.79 10.36 -19.85
CA HIS A 180 -8.22 10.38 -21.21
C HIS A 180 -7.16 9.26 -21.39
N ARG A 181 -6.16 9.19 -20.50
CA ARG A 181 -5.08 8.20 -20.61
C ARG A 181 -5.59 6.76 -20.40
N LEU A 182 -6.55 6.58 -19.51
CA LEU A 182 -7.16 5.29 -19.25
C LEU A 182 -8.01 4.82 -20.43
N ALA A 183 -8.86 5.69 -21.00
CA ALA A 183 -9.66 5.39 -22.19
C ALA A 183 -8.74 5.04 -23.39
N ARG A 184 -7.67 5.78 -23.61
CA ARG A 184 -6.69 5.50 -24.66
C ARG A 184 -6.04 4.12 -24.45
N TYR A 185 -5.62 3.79 -23.23
CA TYR A 185 -5.07 2.47 -22.95
C TYR A 185 -6.10 1.35 -23.18
N LEU A 186 -7.33 1.52 -22.72
CA LEU A 186 -8.39 0.52 -22.87
C LEU A 186 -8.74 0.26 -24.33
N ARG A 187 -8.73 1.31 -25.17
CA ARG A 187 -9.03 1.22 -26.61
C ARG A 187 -7.86 0.68 -27.41
N ASP A 188 -6.65 1.24 -27.22
CA ASP A 188 -5.53 1.05 -28.15
C ASP A 188 -4.46 0.08 -27.59
N GLY A 189 -4.29 0.00 -26.29
CA GLY A 189 -3.23 -0.79 -25.68
C GLY A 189 -3.69 -2.12 -25.08
N ARG A 190 -4.78 -2.12 -24.34
CA ARG A 190 -5.25 -3.29 -23.62
C ARG A 190 -5.64 -4.47 -24.53
N PRO A 191 -6.32 -4.28 -25.67
CA PRO A 191 -6.66 -5.39 -26.55
C PRO A 191 -5.43 -6.15 -27.07
N ALA A 192 -4.33 -5.47 -27.34
CA ALA A 192 -3.08 -6.08 -27.78
C ALA A 192 -2.38 -6.88 -26.66
N LEU A 193 -2.71 -6.65 -25.39
CA LEU A 193 -2.18 -7.39 -24.25
C LEU A 193 -3.10 -8.53 -23.80
N ALA A 194 -4.40 -8.43 -24.05
CA ALA A 194 -5.38 -9.38 -23.54
C ALA A 194 -5.24 -10.76 -24.21
N GLN A 195 -5.18 -11.81 -23.39
CA GLN A 195 -5.19 -13.20 -23.81
C GLN A 195 -6.46 -13.86 -23.27
N GLY A 196 -7.56 -13.75 -24.01
CA GLY A 196 -8.89 -14.23 -23.61
C GLY A 196 -9.66 -13.22 -22.75
N ALA A 197 -10.74 -13.69 -22.13
CA ALA A 197 -11.59 -12.88 -21.27
C ALA A 197 -10.92 -12.63 -19.91
N VAL A 198 -10.48 -11.42 -19.68
CA VAL A 198 -9.88 -10.98 -18.42
C VAL A 198 -10.53 -9.65 -18.02
N ASP A 199 -11.17 -9.60 -16.87
CA ASP A 199 -11.89 -8.39 -16.42
C ASP A 199 -10.95 -7.30 -15.89
N ALA A 200 -9.71 -7.64 -15.51
CA ALA A 200 -8.75 -6.69 -14.97
C ALA A 200 -8.50 -5.51 -15.92
N VAL A 201 -8.51 -4.30 -15.36
CA VAL A 201 -8.16 -3.08 -16.09
C VAL A 201 -6.71 -3.17 -16.58
N PHE A 202 -5.77 -3.38 -15.67
CA PHE A 202 -4.34 -3.39 -16.00
C PHE A 202 -3.79 -4.80 -16.21
N LEU A 203 -3.22 -5.01 -17.39
CA LEU A 203 -2.67 -6.30 -17.80
C LEU A 203 -1.14 -6.28 -17.81
N SER A 204 -0.54 -7.42 -17.49
CA SER A 204 0.88 -7.67 -17.69
C SER A 204 1.18 -7.93 -19.17
N ALA A 205 2.46 -7.96 -19.57
CA ALA A 205 2.87 -8.34 -20.92
C ALA A 205 2.44 -9.77 -21.30
N ARG A 206 2.00 -10.58 -20.33
CA ARG A 206 1.51 -11.97 -20.53
C ARG A 206 -0.02 -12.04 -20.52
N GLY A 207 -0.73 -10.93 -20.69
CA GLY A 207 -2.19 -10.89 -20.72
C GLY A 207 -2.90 -11.21 -19.39
N ARG A 208 -2.19 -11.33 -18.28
CA ARG A 208 -2.75 -11.59 -16.95
C ARG A 208 -2.90 -10.29 -16.18
N ARG A 209 -3.76 -10.28 -15.16
CA ARG A 209 -3.84 -9.16 -14.21
C ARG A 209 -2.44 -8.71 -13.77
N LEU A 210 -2.21 -7.41 -13.75
CA LEU A 210 -0.95 -6.82 -13.30
C LEU A 210 -0.72 -7.11 -11.81
N ASP A 211 0.51 -7.30 -11.42
CA ASP A 211 0.90 -7.46 -10.01
C ASP A 211 1.56 -6.19 -9.43
N THR A 212 1.52 -6.07 -8.10
CA THR A 212 2.09 -4.92 -7.38
C THR A 212 3.61 -4.82 -7.49
N SER A 213 4.31 -5.91 -7.83
CA SER A 213 5.77 -5.86 -8.02
C SER A 213 6.13 -5.12 -9.30
N THR A 214 5.29 -5.26 -10.33
CA THR A 214 5.45 -4.49 -11.57
C THR A 214 5.22 -3.00 -11.31
N VAL A 215 4.20 -2.63 -10.53
CA VAL A 215 3.98 -1.23 -10.15
C VAL A 215 5.21 -0.65 -9.43
N ARG A 216 5.82 -1.41 -8.51
CA ARG A 216 7.04 -0.97 -7.80
C ARG A 216 8.27 -0.85 -8.69
N ARG A 217 8.34 -1.59 -9.79
CA ARG A 217 9.43 -1.46 -10.78
C ARG A 217 9.25 -0.22 -11.66
N LEU A 218 8.01 0.11 -11.99
CA LEU A 218 7.67 1.32 -12.74
C LEU A 218 7.86 2.59 -11.90
N VAL A 219 7.39 2.53 -10.66
CA VAL A 219 7.50 3.65 -9.72
C VAL A 219 8.25 3.18 -8.49
N ARG A 220 9.49 3.60 -8.32
CA ARG A 220 10.32 3.21 -7.16
C ARG A 220 9.59 3.35 -5.81
N HIS A 221 8.72 4.35 -5.72
CA HIS A 221 8.01 4.70 -4.50
C HIS A 221 6.54 5.06 -4.77
N PRO A 222 5.64 4.10 -5.06
CA PRO A 222 4.23 4.38 -5.36
C PRO A 222 3.50 5.17 -4.26
N HIS A 223 3.93 4.99 -3.00
CA HIS A 223 3.37 5.77 -1.89
C HIS A 223 3.68 7.27 -1.97
N ARG A 224 4.73 7.69 -2.69
CA ARG A 224 5.00 9.12 -2.92
C ARG A 224 3.96 9.76 -3.82
N LEU A 225 3.45 9.05 -4.84
CA LEU A 225 2.36 9.57 -5.69
C LEU A 225 1.08 9.79 -4.87
N ARG A 226 0.74 8.83 -4.02
CA ARG A 226 -0.41 8.98 -3.13
C ARG A 226 -0.19 10.07 -2.06
N HIS A 227 1.03 10.28 -1.61
CA HIS A 227 1.37 11.39 -0.73
C HIS A 227 1.26 12.72 -1.47
N ALA A 228 1.77 12.80 -2.71
CA ALA A 228 1.61 13.98 -3.56
C ALA A 228 0.14 14.33 -3.80
N PHE A 229 -0.70 13.34 -4.12
CA PHE A 229 -2.15 13.52 -4.21
C PHE A 229 -2.73 14.21 -2.96
N ALA A 230 -2.40 13.70 -1.76
CA ALA A 230 -2.89 14.29 -0.52
C ALA A 230 -2.37 15.72 -0.28
N THR A 231 -1.08 15.95 -0.57
CA THR A 231 -0.42 17.25 -0.40
C THR A 231 -0.99 18.29 -1.35
N HIS A 232 -1.13 17.95 -2.64
CA HIS A 232 -1.64 18.88 -3.64
C HIS A 232 -3.11 19.22 -3.41
N LEU A 233 -3.95 18.27 -2.99
CA LEU A 233 -5.32 18.56 -2.57
C LEU A 233 -5.35 19.52 -1.38
N LEU A 234 -4.47 19.32 -0.39
CA LEU A 234 -4.39 20.19 0.78
C LEU A 234 -3.93 21.61 0.41
N GLU A 235 -2.91 21.72 -0.44
CA GLU A 235 -2.40 22.99 -0.99
C GLU A 235 -3.45 23.69 -1.85
N GLY A 236 -4.25 22.94 -2.60
CA GLY A 236 -5.41 23.43 -3.34
C GLY A 236 -6.62 23.79 -2.47
N GLY A 237 -6.50 23.71 -1.14
CA GLY A 237 -7.52 24.14 -0.18
C GLY A 237 -8.59 23.10 0.15
N ALA A 238 -8.36 21.82 -0.18
CA ALA A 238 -9.26 20.75 0.22
C ALA A 238 -9.22 20.52 1.74
N ASP A 239 -10.38 20.28 2.33
CA ASP A 239 -10.48 19.92 3.75
C ASP A 239 -9.81 18.56 4.02
N LEU A 240 -9.08 18.47 5.14
CA LEU A 240 -8.36 17.25 5.54
C LEU A 240 -9.29 16.04 5.67
N ARG A 241 -10.54 16.24 6.07
CA ARG A 241 -11.53 15.18 6.19
C ARG A 241 -11.91 14.60 4.83
N VAL A 242 -12.10 15.48 3.84
CA VAL A 242 -12.34 15.07 2.44
C VAL A 242 -11.17 14.26 1.89
N ILE A 243 -9.93 14.73 2.14
CA ILE A 243 -8.72 14.00 1.73
C ILE A 243 -8.67 12.61 2.39
N GLN A 244 -8.99 12.50 3.67
CA GLN A 244 -9.04 11.22 4.39
C GLN A 244 -10.11 10.28 3.84
N GLU A 245 -11.27 10.81 3.46
CA GLU A 245 -12.36 10.05 2.81
C GLU A 245 -11.90 9.51 1.44
N LEU A 246 -11.34 10.35 0.57
CA LEU A 246 -10.79 9.96 -0.73
C LEU A 246 -9.70 8.89 -0.60
N LEU A 247 -8.85 9.01 0.41
CA LEU A 247 -7.78 8.06 0.67
C LEU A 247 -8.26 6.76 1.34
N GLY A 248 -9.45 6.71 1.92
CA GLY A 248 -9.97 5.55 2.63
C GLY A 248 -9.13 5.23 3.89
N HIS A 249 -8.93 6.25 4.76
CA HIS A 249 -8.30 6.06 6.05
C HIS A 249 -9.28 5.44 7.05
N SER A 250 -8.89 4.33 7.67
CA SER A 250 -9.72 3.47 8.50
C SER A 250 -10.11 4.01 9.89
N SER A 251 -9.67 5.21 10.26
CA SER A 251 -9.85 5.75 11.63
C SER A 251 -11.22 6.41 11.87
N LEU A 252 -12.02 6.61 10.82
CA LEU A 252 -13.40 7.04 10.97
C LEU A 252 -14.29 5.79 10.87
N SER A 253 -14.74 5.33 12.03
CA SER A 253 -15.70 4.25 12.16
C SER A 253 -17.01 4.72 11.56
N THR A 254 -17.36 4.22 10.38
CA THR A 254 -18.74 3.88 10.01
C THR A 254 -18.70 3.30 8.60
N THR A 255 -19.40 2.22 8.39
CA THR A 255 -19.86 1.72 7.10
C THR A 255 -20.88 2.77 6.58
N GLN A 256 -20.39 3.92 6.11
CA GLN A 256 -21.23 4.85 5.38
C GLN A 256 -21.37 4.29 3.97
N VAL A 257 -22.59 3.87 3.65
CA VAL A 257 -23.04 3.69 2.27
C VAL A 257 -22.84 5.06 1.61
N TYR A 258 -21.87 5.16 0.71
CA TYR A 258 -21.63 6.40 -0.04
C TYR A 258 -22.88 6.74 -0.84
N SER A 259 -23.55 7.82 -0.45
CA SER A 259 -24.68 8.34 -1.19
C SER A 259 -24.19 9.10 -2.44
N HIS A 260 -25.05 9.19 -3.46
CA HIS A 260 -24.78 10.01 -4.65
C HIS A 260 -24.51 11.50 -4.32
N VAL A 261 -24.96 11.97 -3.16
CA VAL A 261 -24.73 13.33 -2.66
C VAL A 261 -23.27 13.50 -2.22
N ASP A 262 -22.71 12.48 -1.56
CA ASP A 262 -21.31 12.50 -1.10
C ASP A 262 -20.34 12.47 -2.30
N ALA A 263 -20.63 11.69 -3.33
CA ALA A 263 -19.81 11.63 -4.54
C ALA A 263 -19.72 12.98 -5.26
N ARG A 264 -20.84 13.72 -5.39
CA ARG A 264 -20.86 15.06 -6.01
C ARG A 264 -20.09 16.09 -5.17
N ARG A 265 -20.13 15.98 -3.85
CA ARG A 265 -19.36 16.85 -2.95
C ARG A 265 -17.86 16.59 -3.09
N LEU A 266 -17.46 15.32 -3.05
CA LEU A 266 -16.07 14.90 -3.21
C LEU A 266 -15.52 15.35 -4.58
N ARG A 267 -16.32 15.19 -5.65
CA ARG A 267 -15.95 15.63 -6.99
C ARG A 267 -15.72 17.14 -7.04
N ARG A 268 -16.63 17.97 -6.54
CA ARG A 268 -16.46 19.43 -6.53
C ARG A 268 -15.22 19.90 -5.77
N VAL A 269 -14.87 19.23 -4.68
CA VAL A 269 -13.65 19.56 -3.94
C VAL A 269 -12.43 19.13 -4.74
N TYR A 270 -12.46 17.94 -5.35
CA TYR A 270 -11.40 17.45 -6.21
C TYR A 270 -11.14 18.40 -7.39
N ASP A 271 -12.18 18.79 -8.14
CA ASP A 271 -12.07 19.67 -9.31
C ASP A 271 -11.49 21.06 -9.00
N ARG A 272 -11.67 21.54 -7.75
CA ARG A 272 -11.11 22.83 -7.32
C ARG A 272 -9.67 22.74 -6.82
N SER A 273 -9.27 21.59 -6.37
CA SER A 273 -8.06 21.46 -5.54
C SER A 273 -6.99 20.57 -6.17
N HIS A 274 -7.34 19.69 -7.13
CA HIS A 274 -6.37 18.78 -7.72
C HIS A 274 -5.81 19.36 -9.03
N PRO A 275 -4.47 19.33 -9.25
CA PRO A 275 -3.85 19.89 -10.47
C PRO A 275 -4.24 19.18 -11.78
N ARG A 276 -4.85 18.00 -11.68
CA ARG A 276 -5.27 17.16 -12.83
C ARG A 276 -6.74 16.77 -12.77
N SER A 277 -7.54 17.68 -12.25
CA SER A 277 -9.00 17.55 -12.23
C SER A 277 -9.59 17.65 -13.62
#